data_5036764fb78a38325926e920bf947eda
#
_entry.id   5036764fb78a38325926e920bf947eda
#
_cell.length_a   1.000
_cell.length_b   1.000
_cell.length_c   1.000
_cell.angle_alpha   90.00
_cell.angle_beta   90.00
_cell.angle_gamma   90.00
#
_symmetry.space_group_name_H-M   'P 1'
#
loop_
_entity.id
_entity.type
_entity.pdbx_description
1 polymer ?
#
loop_
_entity_poly.entity_id
_entity_poly.type
_entity_poly.pdbx_seq_one_letter_code
_entity_poly.pdbx_strand_id
1 'polypeptide(L)'
;MHNLPINSYREHEFAAVAAHSVYLNHAGVGPAPTRVVQAVSDAVALTSRDPIGAFISLVMPAMASARARLARLMGVPAEHLAITKNTGHGLSLVADALKLDAGDNIVSVDCEYPSVVYPWYAQADRGIETRLVTPKLDGTFTADDLDAVMDSRTRVVTLSWVQFGTGFRCDLASIAAAAHARNAIFIADVIQGLGALPLNAQELGIDIAVTGVHKWLLAPPGTGGLYVAPHILDRLRLVNMGAGAVVDVMKFDPLDFTVKPTVQRYEEGSPNVLGLVGLEAALSLLEEVGIDAISRQVLALSGYAAEKLDAKGYEVRSPRADYQRAGLVTFRHRSLPNASVLKTLEEANVVGAVRGGNLRFSPHFYNTTEEIDRAVDALPG
;
A
#
# COMPACT_ATOMS: atom_id res chain seq x y z
N MET A 1 27.33 7.44 -1.29
CA MET A 1 27.07 6.74 -0.02
C MET A 1 27.31 5.25 -0.30
N HIS A 2 28.17 4.60 0.48
CA HIS A 2 28.38 3.15 0.32
C HIS A 2 27.12 2.47 0.90
N ASN A 3 26.33 1.82 0.03
CA ASN A 3 25.21 0.98 0.49
C ASN A 3 25.79 -0.16 1.34
N LEU A 4 25.35 -0.26 2.59
CA LEU A 4 25.70 -1.37 3.46
C LEU A 4 25.20 -2.69 2.84
N PRO A 5 25.85 -3.84 3.09
CA PRO A 5 25.26 -5.13 2.73
C PRO A 5 23.88 -5.29 3.36
N ILE A 6 22.94 -5.91 2.67
CA ILE A 6 21.56 -6.11 3.15
C ILE A 6 21.51 -6.75 4.54
N ASN A 7 22.39 -7.69 4.84
CA ASN A 7 22.49 -8.31 6.17
C ASN A 7 22.81 -7.33 7.30
N SER A 8 23.57 -6.25 7.02
CA SER A 8 23.84 -5.20 7.99
C SER A 8 22.58 -4.46 8.44
N TYR A 9 21.64 -4.21 7.53
CA TYR A 9 20.34 -3.59 7.89
C TYR A 9 19.52 -4.49 8.82
N ARG A 10 19.57 -5.82 8.61
CA ARG A 10 18.91 -6.77 9.52
C ARG A 10 19.40 -6.64 10.94
N GLU A 11 20.71 -6.56 11.14
CA GLU A 11 21.34 -6.46 12.45
C GLU A 11 21.08 -5.13 13.16
N HIS A 12 21.03 -4.02 12.42
CA HIS A 12 20.89 -2.68 13.00
C HIS A 12 19.43 -2.21 13.10
N GLU A 13 18.61 -2.54 12.10
CA GLU A 13 17.25 -1.99 12.01
C GLU A 13 16.16 -2.99 12.44
N PHE A 14 16.43 -4.30 12.36
CA PHE A 14 15.42 -5.35 12.58
C PHE A 14 15.83 -6.38 13.63
N ALA A 15 16.86 -6.12 14.42
CA ALA A 15 17.37 -7.05 15.44
C ALA A 15 16.26 -7.50 16.42
N ALA A 16 15.39 -6.59 16.83
CA ALA A 16 14.31 -6.87 17.79
C ALA A 16 13.32 -7.92 17.27
N VAL A 17 12.80 -7.74 16.04
CA VAL A 17 11.86 -8.70 15.45
C VAL A 17 12.57 -10.01 15.09
N ALA A 18 13.81 -9.94 14.60
CA ALA A 18 14.60 -11.11 14.25
C ALA A 18 14.96 -12.02 15.45
N ALA A 19 15.14 -11.40 16.62
CA ALA A 19 15.35 -12.15 17.88
C ALA A 19 14.04 -12.75 18.43
N HIS A 20 12.89 -12.18 18.08
CA HIS A 20 11.59 -12.59 18.62
C HIS A 20 10.94 -13.71 17.79
N SER A 21 10.98 -13.62 16.45
CA SER A 21 10.26 -14.55 15.57
C SER A 21 10.84 -14.58 14.16
N VAL A 22 10.49 -15.62 13.40
CA VAL A 22 10.58 -15.59 11.93
C VAL A 22 9.37 -14.82 11.40
N TYR A 23 9.57 -13.53 11.10
CA TYR A 23 8.47 -12.65 10.71
C TYR A 23 8.28 -12.61 9.18
N LEU A 24 7.20 -13.23 8.69
CA LEU A 24 6.86 -13.35 7.27
C LEU A 24 5.45 -12.78 6.96
N ASN A 25 5.04 -11.67 7.63
CA ASN A 25 3.70 -11.10 7.45
C ASN A 25 3.70 -9.59 7.15
N HIS A 26 4.64 -9.12 6.31
CA HIS A 26 4.71 -7.70 5.91
C HIS A 26 3.47 -7.24 5.10
N ALA A 27 2.84 -8.13 4.36
CA ALA A 27 1.56 -7.86 3.70
C ALA A 27 0.38 -7.65 4.68
N GLY A 28 0.56 -7.96 5.96
CA GLY A 28 -0.34 -7.59 7.07
C GLY A 28 0.06 -6.25 7.67
N VAL A 29 1.12 -6.28 8.47
CA VAL A 29 1.76 -5.09 9.09
C VAL A 29 3.27 -5.32 9.07
N GLY A 30 4.05 -4.32 8.66
CA GLY A 30 5.51 -4.35 8.75
C GLY A 30 5.99 -4.00 10.17
N PRO A 31 7.03 -4.65 10.70
CA PRO A 31 7.64 -4.24 11.96
C PRO A 31 8.37 -2.90 11.77
N ALA A 32 8.28 -2.02 12.77
CA ALA A 32 8.98 -0.74 12.74
C ALA A 32 10.50 -0.96 12.87
N PRO A 33 11.33 -0.42 11.96
CA PRO A 33 12.77 -0.42 12.09
C PRO A 33 13.24 0.35 13.33
N THR A 34 14.44 0.07 13.83
CA THR A 34 15.03 0.73 15.02
C THR A 34 15.01 2.26 14.88
N ARG A 35 15.40 2.79 13.70
CA ARG A 35 15.37 4.25 13.45
C ARG A 35 13.97 4.86 13.53
N VAL A 36 12.93 4.11 13.15
CA VAL A 36 11.52 4.55 13.27
C VAL A 36 11.12 4.63 14.74
N VAL A 37 11.44 3.59 15.52
CA VAL A 37 11.18 3.57 16.96
C VAL A 37 11.89 4.75 17.65
N GLN A 38 13.17 4.99 17.33
CA GLN A 38 13.93 6.10 17.89
C GLN A 38 13.33 7.47 17.51
N ALA A 39 13.05 7.70 16.24
CA ALA A 39 12.49 8.96 15.76
C ALA A 39 11.15 9.29 16.43
N VAL A 40 10.26 8.30 16.56
CA VAL A 40 8.95 8.48 17.22
C VAL A 40 9.12 8.74 18.72
N SER A 41 10.03 8.01 19.40
CA SER A 41 10.30 8.19 20.82
C SER A 41 10.85 9.59 21.12
N ASP A 42 11.79 10.06 20.30
CA ASP A 42 12.38 11.40 20.41
C ASP A 42 11.33 12.50 20.16
N ALA A 43 10.43 12.28 19.19
CA ALA A 43 9.32 13.19 18.93
C ALA A 43 8.38 13.29 20.13
N VAL A 44 8.00 12.17 20.75
CA VAL A 44 7.18 12.16 21.97
C VAL A 44 7.87 12.90 23.10
N ALA A 45 9.15 12.62 23.35
CA ALA A 45 9.94 13.28 24.38
C ALA A 45 10.08 14.79 24.16
N LEU A 46 10.23 15.22 22.89
CA LEU A 46 10.32 16.64 22.56
C LEU A 46 8.96 17.33 22.74
N THR A 47 7.87 16.74 22.25
CA THR A 47 6.52 17.31 22.38
C THR A 47 6.06 17.43 23.83
N SER A 48 6.55 16.57 24.75
CA SER A 48 6.21 16.66 26.17
C SER A 48 6.78 17.90 26.87
N ARG A 49 7.88 18.47 26.39
CA ARG A 49 8.58 19.62 27.00
C ARG A 49 8.45 20.91 26.19
N ASP A 50 8.35 20.83 24.87
CA ASP A 50 8.23 21.98 23.96
C ASP A 50 7.32 21.62 22.76
N PRO A 51 5.98 21.60 22.93
CA PRO A 51 5.07 21.16 21.87
C PRO A 51 5.07 22.09 20.63
N ILE A 52 5.26 23.40 20.81
CA ILE A 52 5.29 24.36 19.69
C ILE A 52 6.62 24.28 18.95
N GLY A 53 7.74 24.25 19.68
CA GLY A 53 9.06 24.08 19.08
C GLY A 53 9.19 22.74 18.36
N ALA A 54 8.66 21.65 18.92
CA ALA A 54 8.59 20.35 18.27
C ALA A 54 7.79 20.40 16.95
N PHE A 55 6.64 21.07 16.93
CA PHE A 55 5.84 21.19 15.73
C PHE A 55 6.61 21.93 14.62
N ILE A 56 7.28 23.02 14.93
CA ILE A 56 8.01 23.84 13.95
C ILE A 56 9.31 23.14 13.50
N SER A 57 10.12 22.64 14.45
CA SER A 57 11.48 22.15 14.16
C SER A 57 11.57 20.70 13.73
N LEU A 58 10.54 19.88 14.04
CA LEU A 58 10.54 18.47 13.75
C LEU A 58 9.39 18.07 12.83
N VAL A 59 8.14 18.41 13.17
CA VAL A 59 6.95 17.88 12.48
C VAL A 59 6.79 18.44 11.07
N MET A 60 6.88 19.77 10.91
CA MET A 60 6.75 20.39 9.60
C MET A 60 7.84 19.94 8.61
N PRO A 61 9.14 19.91 8.99
CA PRO A 61 10.18 19.34 8.14
C PRO A 61 9.97 17.86 7.82
N ALA A 62 9.58 17.04 8.81
CA ALA A 62 9.31 15.61 8.60
C ALA A 62 8.14 15.40 7.63
N MET A 63 7.06 16.18 7.74
CA MET A 63 5.93 16.12 6.81
C MET A 63 6.35 16.46 5.38
N ALA A 64 7.12 17.53 5.18
CA ALA A 64 7.61 17.92 3.87
C ALA A 64 8.56 16.87 3.27
N SER A 65 9.49 16.35 4.08
CA SER A 65 10.42 15.29 3.68
C SER A 65 9.68 13.98 3.35
N ALA A 66 8.79 13.52 4.22
CA ALA A 66 8.00 12.31 4.00
C ALA A 66 7.18 12.39 2.71
N ARG A 67 6.52 13.54 2.46
CA ARG A 67 5.78 13.77 1.21
C ARG A 67 6.69 13.67 -0.02
N ALA A 68 7.84 14.35 0.00
CA ALA A 68 8.78 14.35 -1.10
C ALA A 68 9.35 12.94 -1.38
N ARG A 69 9.69 12.17 -0.32
CA ARG A 69 10.20 10.80 -0.44
C ARG A 69 9.12 9.84 -0.94
N LEU A 70 7.89 9.93 -0.40
CA LEU A 70 6.77 9.08 -0.83
C LEU A 70 6.41 9.35 -2.29
N ALA A 71 6.40 10.63 -2.71
CA ALA A 71 6.16 11.02 -4.09
C ALA A 71 7.22 10.46 -5.04
N ARG A 72 8.51 10.55 -4.67
CA ARG A 72 9.60 9.92 -5.45
C ARG A 72 9.43 8.41 -5.57
N LEU A 73 9.06 7.75 -4.48
CA LEU A 73 8.84 6.29 -4.49
C LEU A 73 7.65 5.89 -5.38
N MET A 74 6.67 6.76 -5.55
CA MET A 74 5.52 6.58 -6.44
C MET A 74 5.79 7.05 -7.89
N GLY A 75 6.93 7.70 -8.16
CA GLY A 75 7.26 8.28 -9.47
C GLY A 75 6.37 9.47 -9.85
N VAL A 76 6.04 10.35 -8.88
CA VAL A 76 5.16 11.50 -9.09
C VAL A 76 5.71 12.78 -8.45
N PRO A 77 5.31 13.99 -8.92
CA PRO A 77 5.64 15.24 -8.25
C PRO A 77 4.99 15.35 -6.86
N ALA A 78 5.70 15.96 -5.89
CA ALA A 78 5.25 16.06 -4.51
C ALA A 78 3.98 16.92 -4.33
N GLU A 79 3.76 17.90 -5.20
CA GLU A 79 2.55 18.73 -5.22
C GLU A 79 1.29 17.96 -5.63
N HIS A 80 1.44 16.82 -6.29
CA HIS A 80 0.34 15.93 -6.68
C HIS A 80 0.07 14.83 -5.64
N LEU A 81 0.74 14.88 -4.48
CA LEU A 81 0.57 13.93 -3.37
C LEU A 81 0.00 14.63 -2.13
N ALA A 82 -1.11 14.11 -1.63
CA ALA A 82 -1.67 14.46 -0.33
C ALA A 82 -1.38 13.36 0.70
N ILE A 83 -1.20 13.75 1.96
CA ILE A 83 -1.11 12.83 3.09
C ILE A 83 -2.52 12.46 3.53
N THR A 84 -2.78 11.19 3.71
CA THR A 84 -4.06 10.64 4.19
C THR A 84 -3.87 9.87 5.50
N LYS A 85 -4.97 9.39 6.10
CA LYS A 85 -4.92 8.60 7.35
C LYS A 85 -4.59 7.12 7.09
N ASN A 86 -4.99 6.59 5.95
CA ASN A 86 -4.75 5.21 5.50
C ASN A 86 -5.31 5.03 4.08
N THR A 87 -5.13 3.86 3.48
CA THR A 87 -5.69 3.52 2.15
C THR A 87 -7.21 3.70 2.10
N GLY A 88 -7.93 3.17 3.09
CA GLY A 88 -9.40 3.25 3.11
C GLY A 88 -9.91 4.70 3.13
N HIS A 89 -9.26 5.59 3.90
CA HIS A 89 -9.57 7.01 3.88
C HIS A 89 -9.35 7.65 2.50
N GLY A 90 -8.22 7.36 1.85
CA GLY A 90 -7.93 7.89 0.52
C GLY A 90 -8.94 7.41 -0.54
N LEU A 91 -9.30 6.12 -0.53
CA LEU A 91 -10.26 5.54 -1.46
C LEU A 91 -11.69 6.09 -1.23
N SER A 92 -12.12 6.20 0.03
CA SER A 92 -13.44 6.78 0.38
C SER A 92 -13.52 8.25 -0.01
N LEU A 93 -12.46 9.03 0.27
CA LEU A 93 -12.38 10.44 -0.13
C LEU A 93 -12.54 10.59 -1.66
N VAL A 94 -11.87 9.76 -2.44
CA VAL A 94 -11.97 9.78 -3.91
C VAL A 94 -13.37 9.41 -4.37
N ALA A 95 -13.97 8.36 -3.80
CA ALA A 95 -15.33 7.93 -4.15
C ALA A 95 -16.38 9.04 -3.85
N ASP A 96 -16.20 9.76 -2.74
CA ASP A 96 -17.08 10.87 -2.37
C ASP A 96 -16.82 12.13 -3.21
N ALA A 97 -15.56 12.38 -3.58
CA ALA A 97 -15.17 13.57 -4.34
C ALA A 97 -15.51 13.49 -5.83
N LEU A 98 -15.52 12.30 -6.43
CA LEU A 98 -15.80 12.15 -7.87
C LEU A 98 -17.22 12.61 -8.21
N LYS A 99 -17.30 13.38 -9.30
CA LYS A 99 -18.57 13.86 -9.88
C LYS A 99 -19.14 12.75 -10.75
N LEU A 100 -20.02 11.93 -10.17
CA LEU A 100 -20.71 10.82 -10.84
C LEU A 100 -22.22 11.09 -10.89
N ASP A 101 -22.87 10.67 -11.97
CA ASP A 101 -24.29 10.78 -12.18
C ASP A 101 -24.99 9.42 -12.01
N ALA A 102 -26.27 9.45 -11.66
CA ALA A 102 -27.07 8.23 -11.57
C ALA A 102 -27.04 7.45 -12.90
N GLY A 103 -26.81 6.15 -12.79
CA GLY A 103 -26.59 5.25 -13.92
C GLY A 103 -25.14 5.15 -14.39
N ASP A 104 -24.19 5.91 -13.84
CA ASP A 104 -22.77 5.62 -14.03
C ASP A 104 -22.37 4.33 -13.32
N ASN A 105 -21.31 3.68 -13.80
CA ASN A 105 -20.82 2.46 -13.18
C ASN A 105 -19.31 2.48 -12.94
N ILE A 106 -18.92 1.65 -11.96
CA ILE A 106 -17.55 1.41 -11.53
C ILE A 106 -17.23 -0.05 -11.82
N VAL A 107 -16.05 -0.32 -12.37
CA VAL A 107 -15.56 -1.68 -12.63
C VAL A 107 -14.42 -2.01 -11.66
N SER A 108 -14.49 -3.19 -11.06
CA SER A 108 -13.45 -3.75 -10.19
C SER A 108 -13.43 -5.28 -10.32
N VAL A 109 -12.75 -5.97 -9.40
CA VAL A 109 -12.72 -7.44 -9.34
C VAL A 109 -13.27 -7.94 -8.00
N ASP A 110 -13.87 -9.14 -7.97
CA ASP A 110 -14.53 -9.66 -6.77
C ASP A 110 -13.56 -10.22 -5.70
N CYS A 111 -12.28 -10.35 -6.04
CA CYS A 111 -11.23 -10.77 -5.11
C CYS A 111 -10.52 -9.60 -4.40
N GLU A 112 -11.04 -8.37 -4.53
CA GLU A 112 -10.44 -7.17 -3.97
C GLU A 112 -10.48 -7.12 -2.44
N TYR A 113 -9.55 -6.30 -1.89
CA TYR A 113 -9.64 -5.92 -0.49
C TYR A 113 -10.86 -5.00 -0.29
N PRO A 114 -11.65 -5.18 0.79
CA PRO A 114 -12.91 -4.46 0.98
C PRO A 114 -12.82 -2.94 0.82
N SER A 115 -11.69 -2.32 1.23
CA SER A 115 -11.52 -0.86 1.10
C SER A 115 -11.51 -0.36 -0.35
N VAL A 116 -11.21 -1.23 -1.34
CA VAL A 116 -11.23 -0.85 -2.75
C VAL A 116 -12.66 -0.81 -3.28
N VAL A 117 -13.57 -1.66 -2.78
CA VAL A 117 -14.92 -1.84 -3.32
C VAL A 117 -16.00 -1.18 -2.46
N TYR A 118 -15.91 -1.25 -1.12
CA TYR A 118 -16.97 -0.76 -0.22
C TYR A 118 -17.30 0.73 -0.39
N PRO A 119 -16.36 1.66 -0.66
CA PRO A 119 -16.71 3.06 -0.92
C PRO A 119 -17.66 3.23 -2.11
N TRP A 120 -17.60 2.33 -3.10
CA TRP A 120 -18.48 2.35 -4.27
C TRP A 120 -19.84 1.71 -3.97
N TYR A 121 -19.89 0.64 -3.18
CA TYR A 121 -21.16 0.09 -2.71
C TYR A 121 -21.95 1.13 -1.90
N ALA A 122 -21.26 1.99 -1.16
CA ALA A 122 -21.90 3.09 -0.44
C ALA A 122 -22.47 4.20 -1.36
N GLN A 123 -22.17 4.18 -2.67
CA GLN A 123 -22.74 5.11 -3.65
C GLN A 123 -24.00 4.53 -4.35
N ALA A 124 -24.44 3.32 -3.99
CA ALA A 124 -25.57 2.66 -4.66
C ALA A 124 -26.87 3.43 -4.51
N ASP A 125 -27.11 4.11 -3.38
CA ASP A 125 -28.26 4.98 -3.13
C ASP A 125 -28.27 6.23 -4.02
N ARG A 126 -27.10 6.61 -4.59
CA ARG A 126 -26.97 7.67 -5.60
C ARG A 126 -27.16 7.16 -7.02
N GLY A 127 -27.49 5.88 -7.18
CA GLY A 127 -27.70 5.23 -8.48
C GLY A 127 -26.40 4.84 -9.20
N ILE A 128 -25.27 4.71 -8.50
CA ILE A 128 -24.00 4.24 -9.05
C ILE A 128 -23.94 2.72 -8.95
N GLU A 129 -23.71 2.06 -10.08
CA GLU A 129 -23.56 0.60 -10.14
C GLU A 129 -22.09 0.19 -9.93
N THR A 130 -21.85 -0.85 -9.13
CA THR A 130 -20.52 -1.47 -9.03
C THR A 130 -20.54 -2.83 -9.71
N ARG A 131 -19.74 -3.00 -10.75
CA ARG A 131 -19.58 -4.23 -11.53
C ARG A 131 -18.29 -4.92 -11.15
N LEU A 132 -18.35 -6.18 -10.81
CA LEU A 132 -17.19 -6.98 -10.42
C LEU A 132 -16.90 -8.07 -11.46
N VAL A 133 -15.65 -8.13 -11.89
CA VAL A 133 -15.13 -9.22 -12.71
C VAL A 133 -14.66 -10.33 -11.77
N THR A 134 -15.09 -11.56 -12.05
CA THR A 134 -14.57 -12.74 -11.35
C THR A 134 -13.25 -13.15 -11.99
N PRO A 135 -12.14 -13.20 -11.24
CA PRO A 135 -10.85 -13.68 -11.74
C PRO A 135 -10.91 -15.13 -12.22
N LYS A 136 -9.95 -15.53 -13.02
CA LYS A 136 -9.74 -16.91 -13.44
C LYS A 136 -9.47 -17.81 -12.22
N LEU A 137 -9.54 -19.14 -12.43
CA LEU A 137 -9.34 -20.13 -11.34
C LEU A 137 -7.96 -20.02 -10.65
N ASP A 138 -6.96 -19.47 -11.34
CA ASP A 138 -5.63 -19.18 -10.80
C ASP A 138 -5.54 -17.82 -10.08
N GLY A 139 -6.64 -17.08 -9.99
CA GLY A 139 -6.74 -15.78 -9.36
C GLY A 139 -6.22 -14.62 -10.21
N THR A 140 -5.95 -14.84 -11.51
CA THR A 140 -5.48 -13.81 -12.44
C THR A 140 -6.64 -13.19 -13.22
N PHE A 141 -6.43 -11.98 -13.72
CA PHE A 141 -7.30 -11.26 -14.64
C PHE A 141 -6.48 -10.34 -15.55
N THR A 142 -7.07 -9.88 -16.62
CA THR A 142 -6.43 -9.04 -17.63
C THR A 142 -7.22 -7.75 -17.86
N ALA A 143 -6.66 -6.82 -18.61
CA ALA A 143 -7.37 -5.63 -19.07
C ALA A 143 -8.59 -5.99 -19.94
N ASP A 144 -8.50 -7.05 -20.76
CA ASP A 144 -9.61 -7.52 -21.59
C ASP A 144 -10.78 -8.06 -20.75
N ASP A 145 -10.48 -8.76 -19.63
CA ASP A 145 -11.53 -9.25 -18.71
C ASP A 145 -12.30 -8.06 -18.09
N LEU A 146 -11.62 -6.95 -17.79
CA LEU A 146 -12.24 -5.72 -17.30
C LEU A 146 -13.01 -4.99 -18.41
N ASP A 147 -12.42 -4.85 -19.61
CA ASP A 147 -13.06 -4.17 -20.75
C ASP A 147 -14.37 -4.84 -21.16
N ALA A 148 -14.47 -6.17 -21.03
CA ALA A 148 -15.67 -6.94 -21.38
C ALA A 148 -16.92 -6.54 -20.58
N VAL A 149 -16.75 -5.94 -19.37
CA VAL A 149 -17.86 -5.47 -18.53
C VAL A 149 -18.02 -3.95 -18.52
N MET A 150 -17.09 -3.22 -19.17
CA MET A 150 -17.18 -1.77 -19.33
C MET A 150 -18.17 -1.38 -20.43
N ASP A 151 -18.82 -0.22 -20.27
CA ASP A 151 -19.70 0.38 -21.26
C ASP A 151 -19.52 1.90 -21.33
N SER A 152 -20.38 2.59 -22.08
CA SER A 152 -20.34 4.06 -22.23
C SER A 152 -20.66 4.82 -20.94
N ARG A 153 -21.15 4.15 -19.89
CA ARG A 153 -21.44 4.69 -18.55
C ARG A 153 -20.36 4.36 -17.53
N THR A 154 -19.34 3.60 -17.90
CA THR A 154 -18.21 3.31 -17.02
C THR A 154 -17.39 4.59 -16.80
N ARG A 155 -17.22 5.00 -15.54
CA ARG A 155 -16.50 6.20 -15.13
C ARG A 155 -15.22 5.91 -14.36
N VAL A 156 -15.14 4.76 -13.73
CA VAL A 156 -14.01 4.36 -12.90
C VAL A 156 -13.68 2.88 -13.11
N VAL A 157 -12.41 2.60 -13.22
CA VAL A 157 -11.83 1.27 -13.00
C VAL A 157 -10.99 1.37 -11.73
N THR A 158 -11.23 0.53 -10.74
CA THR A 158 -10.50 0.57 -9.46
C THR A 158 -10.08 -0.82 -9.04
N LEU A 159 -8.79 -0.99 -8.68
CA LEU A 159 -8.27 -2.26 -8.21
C LEU A 159 -6.92 -2.12 -7.49
N SER A 160 -6.53 -3.21 -6.81
CA SER A 160 -5.22 -3.31 -6.18
C SER A 160 -4.15 -3.71 -7.20
N TRP A 161 -2.99 -3.04 -7.17
CA TRP A 161 -1.82 -3.42 -7.97
C TRP A 161 -1.36 -4.85 -7.71
N VAL A 162 -1.37 -5.24 -6.42
CA VAL A 162 -1.06 -6.61 -6.00
C VAL A 162 -2.21 -7.12 -5.14
N GLN A 163 -2.81 -8.23 -5.54
CA GLN A 163 -3.95 -8.82 -4.86
C GLN A 163 -3.54 -9.42 -3.51
N PHE A 164 -4.23 -9.01 -2.44
CA PHE A 164 -3.88 -9.37 -1.06
C PHE A 164 -4.06 -10.86 -0.74
N GLY A 165 -4.98 -11.52 -1.45
CA GLY A 165 -5.36 -12.92 -1.24
C GLY A 165 -4.54 -13.91 -2.06
N THR A 166 -3.96 -13.48 -3.21
CA THR A 166 -3.23 -14.36 -4.14
C THR A 166 -1.78 -13.93 -4.37
N GLY A 167 -1.45 -12.65 -4.13
CA GLY A 167 -0.16 -12.08 -4.51
C GLY A 167 -0.03 -11.80 -6.02
N PHE A 168 -1.12 -11.91 -6.78
CA PHE A 168 -1.13 -11.57 -8.20
C PHE A 168 -0.84 -10.09 -8.39
N ARG A 169 0.22 -9.78 -9.16
CA ARG A 169 0.56 -8.44 -9.61
C ARG A 169 -0.02 -8.22 -11.00
N CYS A 170 -1.02 -7.33 -11.11
CA CYS A 170 -1.65 -7.02 -12.38
C CYS A 170 -0.82 -6.04 -13.22
N ASP A 171 -1.07 -6.03 -14.54
CA ASP A 171 -0.47 -5.08 -15.49
C ASP A 171 -1.23 -3.75 -15.44
N LEU A 172 -0.74 -2.82 -14.62
CA LEU A 172 -1.36 -1.50 -14.44
C LEU A 172 -1.41 -0.69 -15.74
N ALA A 173 -0.38 -0.79 -16.59
CA ALA A 173 -0.31 -0.02 -17.84
C ALA A 173 -1.41 -0.45 -18.83
N SER A 174 -1.58 -1.75 -19.03
CA SER A 174 -2.64 -2.29 -19.90
C SER A 174 -4.04 -1.95 -19.36
N ILE A 175 -4.22 -2.00 -18.03
CA ILE A 175 -5.51 -1.67 -17.39
C ILE A 175 -5.79 -0.17 -17.49
N ALA A 176 -4.79 0.70 -17.26
CA ALA A 176 -4.93 2.15 -17.46
C ALA A 176 -5.34 2.47 -18.90
N ALA A 177 -4.67 1.85 -19.89
CA ALA A 177 -4.99 2.05 -21.29
C ALA A 177 -6.44 1.62 -21.64
N ALA A 178 -6.90 0.48 -21.12
CA ALA A 178 -8.28 0.02 -21.31
C ALA A 178 -9.30 0.96 -20.66
N ALA A 179 -9.05 1.44 -19.44
CA ALA A 179 -9.90 2.42 -18.77
C ALA A 179 -9.98 3.73 -19.56
N HIS A 180 -8.84 4.27 -20.00
CA HIS A 180 -8.77 5.51 -20.76
C HIS A 180 -9.44 5.41 -22.14
N ALA A 181 -9.38 4.24 -22.79
CA ALA A 181 -10.10 4.00 -24.05
C ALA A 181 -11.64 4.13 -23.89
N ARG A 182 -12.15 3.98 -22.66
CA ARG A 182 -13.56 4.19 -22.29
C ARG A 182 -13.82 5.54 -21.60
N ASN A 183 -12.82 6.44 -21.55
CA ASN A 183 -12.86 7.71 -20.80
C ASN A 183 -13.12 7.51 -19.28
N ALA A 184 -12.80 6.34 -18.75
CA ALA A 184 -12.87 6.04 -17.33
C ALA A 184 -11.57 6.46 -16.61
N ILE A 185 -11.70 6.83 -15.33
CA ILE A 185 -10.56 7.11 -14.42
C ILE A 185 -10.02 5.79 -13.91
N PHE A 186 -8.69 5.63 -13.92
CA PHE A 186 -8.04 4.47 -13.33
C PHE A 186 -7.52 4.79 -11.92
N ILE A 187 -8.01 4.06 -10.92
CA ILE A 187 -7.64 4.17 -9.51
C ILE A 187 -6.93 2.91 -9.06
N ALA A 188 -5.69 3.04 -8.57
CA ALA A 188 -4.89 1.92 -8.07
C ALA A 188 -4.66 1.99 -6.56
N ASP A 189 -5.03 0.94 -5.82
CA ASP A 189 -4.50 0.69 -4.47
C ASP A 189 -3.12 0.04 -4.60
N VAL A 190 -2.08 0.77 -4.20
CA VAL A 190 -0.69 0.30 -4.35
C VAL A 190 -0.07 -0.20 -3.04
N ILE A 191 -0.87 -0.35 -1.97
CA ILE A 191 -0.38 -0.70 -0.62
C ILE A 191 0.38 -2.03 -0.56
N GLN A 192 0.08 -3.00 -1.43
CA GLN A 192 0.73 -4.32 -1.40
C GLN A 192 1.97 -4.40 -2.29
N GLY A 193 2.25 -3.37 -3.09
CA GLY A 193 3.42 -3.32 -3.96
C GLY A 193 4.42 -2.22 -3.57
N LEU A 194 3.92 -1.05 -3.14
CA LEU A 194 4.75 0.11 -2.85
C LEU A 194 5.65 -0.13 -1.63
N GLY A 195 6.96 0.02 -1.82
CA GLY A 195 7.99 -0.32 -0.84
C GLY A 195 8.61 -1.71 -1.03
N ALA A 196 7.95 -2.60 -1.82
CA ALA A 196 8.48 -3.90 -2.22
C ALA A 196 8.86 -3.96 -3.69
N LEU A 197 8.21 -3.18 -4.55
CA LEU A 197 8.38 -3.18 -6.00
C LEU A 197 8.53 -1.73 -6.50
N PRO A 198 9.31 -1.49 -7.57
CA PRO A 198 9.39 -0.17 -8.18
C PRO A 198 8.06 0.22 -8.83
N LEU A 199 7.67 1.48 -8.65
CA LEU A 199 6.46 2.06 -9.21
C LEU A 199 6.78 3.41 -9.84
N ASN A 200 6.25 3.66 -11.05
CA ASN A 200 6.13 4.99 -11.61
C ASN A 200 4.68 5.20 -12.03
N ALA A 201 3.89 5.76 -11.12
CA ALA A 201 2.44 5.90 -11.33
C ALA A 201 2.11 6.80 -12.53
N GLN A 202 2.94 7.82 -12.77
CA GLN A 202 2.74 8.73 -13.91
C GLN A 202 3.00 8.03 -15.24
N GLU A 203 4.12 7.29 -15.38
CA GLU A 203 4.45 6.58 -16.61
C GLU A 203 3.47 5.44 -16.92
N LEU A 204 2.91 4.80 -15.88
CA LEU A 204 1.93 3.72 -16.03
C LEU A 204 0.51 4.23 -16.31
N GLY A 205 0.31 5.56 -16.39
CA GLY A 205 -1.00 6.14 -16.68
C GLY A 205 -2.01 6.00 -15.54
N ILE A 206 -1.55 5.87 -14.30
CA ILE A 206 -2.44 5.82 -13.14
C ILE A 206 -2.97 7.23 -12.87
N ASP A 207 -4.27 7.41 -12.86
CA ASP A 207 -4.90 8.69 -12.58
C ASP A 207 -4.91 9.02 -11.09
N ILE A 208 -5.18 8.01 -10.28
CA ILE A 208 -5.21 8.13 -8.82
C ILE A 208 -4.54 6.89 -8.20
N ALA A 209 -3.56 7.10 -7.33
CA ALA A 209 -2.96 6.01 -6.55
C ALA A 209 -3.12 6.26 -5.05
N VAL A 210 -3.50 5.22 -4.32
CA VAL A 210 -3.70 5.29 -2.87
C VAL A 210 -2.85 4.25 -2.16
N THR A 211 -2.29 4.62 -1.02
CA THR A 211 -1.51 3.70 -0.18
C THR A 211 -1.69 3.99 1.30
N GLY A 212 -1.54 2.97 2.13
CA GLY A 212 -1.19 3.10 3.54
C GLY A 212 0.28 2.79 3.74
N VAL A 213 0.86 3.19 4.88
CA VAL A 213 2.31 3.13 5.09
C VAL A 213 2.77 1.97 5.98
N HIS A 214 1.84 1.25 6.62
CA HIS A 214 2.12 0.30 7.70
C HIS A 214 2.50 -1.11 7.25
N LYS A 215 2.66 -1.36 5.96
CA LYS A 215 3.03 -2.67 5.41
C LYS A 215 4.47 -2.64 4.90
N TRP A 216 4.64 -2.60 3.59
CA TRP A 216 5.93 -2.63 2.92
C TRP A 216 6.74 -1.32 3.07
N LEU A 217 6.09 -0.23 3.49
CA LEU A 217 6.78 1.02 3.82
C LEU A 217 7.33 1.05 5.26
N LEU A 218 7.05 0.03 6.10
CA LEU A 218 7.61 -0.18 7.43
C LEU A 218 7.38 0.98 8.41
N ALA A 219 6.37 1.82 8.16
CA ALA A 219 6.04 2.98 8.98
C ALA A 219 4.87 2.69 9.94
N PRO A 220 4.67 3.50 10.99
CA PRO A 220 3.55 3.35 11.90
C PRO A 220 2.20 3.48 11.18
N PRO A 221 1.13 2.75 11.61
CA PRO A 221 -0.20 2.90 11.06
C PRO A 221 -0.79 4.29 11.33
N GLY A 222 -1.84 4.66 10.59
CA GLY A 222 -2.54 5.94 10.74
C GLY A 222 -2.03 7.04 9.83
N THR A 223 -1.23 6.68 8.81
CA THR A 223 -0.77 7.56 7.74
C THR A 223 -0.87 6.84 6.39
N GLY A 224 -1.08 7.59 5.33
CA GLY A 224 -1.16 7.11 3.95
C GLY A 224 -0.83 8.19 2.95
N GLY A 225 -0.88 7.86 1.67
CA GLY A 225 -0.69 8.78 0.55
C GLY A 225 -1.81 8.67 -0.48
N LEU A 226 -2.15 9.80 -1.08
CA LEU A 226 -3.09 9.93 -2.18
C LEU A 226 -2.43 10.74 -3.29
N TYR A 227 -2.09 10.11 -4.37
CA TYR A 227 -1.71 10.76 -5.62
C TYR A 227 -2.95 11.00 -6.48
N VAL A 228 -3.05 12.20 -7.05
CA VAL A 228 -4.06 12.55 -8.05
C VAL A 228 -3.36 13.23 -9.22
N ALA A 229 -3.53 12.69 -10.41
CA ALA A 229 -3.01 13.29 -11.63
C ALA A 229 -3.64 14.68 -11.85
N PRO A 230 -2.88 15.69 -12.34
CA PRO A 230 -3.37 17.07 -12.47
C PRO A 230 -4.68 17.21 -13.24
N HIS A 231 -4.83 16.48 -14.34
CA HIS A 231 -6.01 16.51 -15.19
C HIS A 231 -7.28 15.93 -14.54
N ILE A 232 -7.13 15.20 -13.42
CA ILE A 232 -8.25 14.63 -12.67
C ILE A 232 -8.74 15.57 -11.58
N LEU A 233 -7.87 16.47 -11.07
CA LEU A 233 -8.17 17.29 -9.89
C LEU A 233 -9.44 18.14 -10.05
N ASP A 234 -9.74 18.63 -11.25
CA ASP A 234 -10.95 19.43 -11.55
C ASP A 234 -12.23 18.58 -11.65
N ARG A 235 -12.08 17.26 -11.76
CA ARG A 235 -13.19 16.29 -11.73
C ARG A 235 -13.62 15.94 -10.31
N LEU A 236 -12.84 16.37 -9.29
CA LEU A 236 -13.11 16.12 -7.89
C LEU A 236 -13.80 17.33 -7.24
N ARG A 237 -14.86 17.06 -6.49
CA ARG A 237 -15.52 18.06 -5.62
C ARG A 237 -14.68 18.28 -4.36
N LEU A 238 -14.86 19.42 -3.74
CA LEU A 238 -14.31 19.66 -2.40
C LEU A 238 -15.10 18.84 -1.38
N VAL A 239 -14.40 17.94 -0.68
CA VAL A 239 -14.93 17.13 0.43
C VAL A 239 -13.93 17.15 1.57
N ASN A 240 -14.35 16.82 2.79
CA ASN A 240 -13.48 16.80 3.98
C ASN A 240 -12.71 18.11 4.17
N MET A 241 -13.39 19.25 4.06
CA MET A 241 -12.76 20.55 4.16
C MET A 241 -12.45 20.92 5.61
N GLY A 242 -11.29 21.55 5.80
CA GLY A 242 -10.85 22.07 7.09
C GLY A 242 -9.76 23.11 6.91
N ALA A 243 -9.19 23.61 8.02
CA ALA A 243 -8.18 24.67 8.00
C ALA A 243 -6.93 24.33 7.16
N GLY A 244 -6.57 23.06 7.06
CA GLY A 244 -5.44 22.61 6.24
C GLY A 244 -5.66 22.71 4.74
N ALA A 245 -6.91 22.90 4.28
CA ALA A 245 -7.26 22.91 2.87
C ALA A 245 -7.02 24.24 2.15
N VAL A 246 -6.80 25.33 2.90
CA VAL A 246 -6.61 26.70 2.37
C VAL A 246 -5.15 27.07 2.21
N VAL A 247 -4.87 28.06 1.36
CA VAL A 247 -3.49 28.52 1.07
C VAL A 247 -2.84 29.10 2.31
N ASP A 248 -3.53 30.02 3.01
CA ASP A 248 -3.02 30.62 4.22
C ASP A 248 -3.76 30.07 5.46
N VAL A 249 -3.20 29.01 6.03
CA VAL A 249 -3.77 28.30 7.19
C VAL A 249 -3.71 29.13 8.49
N MET A 250 -3.01 30.25 8.50
CA MET A 250 -2.88 31.13 9.68
C MET A 250 -3.75 32.37 9.61
N LYS A 251 -4.49 32.56 8.52
CA LYS A 251 -5.37 33.72 8.34
C LYS A 251 -6.77 33.43 8.91
N PHE A 252 -7.02 33.90 10.11
CA PHE A 252 -8.26 33.65 10.86
C PHE A 252 -9.22 34.84 10.90
N ASP A 253 -8.76 36.06 10.66
CA ASP A 253 -9.57 37.29 10.75
C ASP A 253 -9.19 38.29 9.66
N PRO A 254 -10.06 38.52 8.66
CA PRO A 254 -11.24 37.70 8.33
C PRO A 254 -10.84 36.31 7.81
N LEU A 255 -11.75 35.35 7.92
CA LEU A 255 -11.54 34.02 7.32
C LEU A 255 -11.31 34.13 5.82
N ASP A 256 -10.33 33.39 5.32
CA ASP A 256 -9.98 33.33 3.89
C ASP A 256 -10.15 31.91 3.36
N PHE A 257 -11.15 31.71 2.51
CA PHE A 257 -11.45 30.41 1.90
C PHE A 257 -10.76 30.26 0.52
N THR A 258 -9.55 30.76 0.38
CA THR A 258 -8.73 30.50 -0.81
C THR A 258 -8.17 29.09 -0.77
N VAL A 259 -8.83 28.17 -1.46
CA VAL A 259 -8.49 26.73 -1.45
C VAL A 259 -7.16 26.48 -2.18
N LYS A 260 -6.34 25.57 -1.66
CA LYS A 260 -5.10 25.13 -2.31
C LYS A 260 -5.37 24.62 -3.72
N PRO A 261 -4.56 25.00 -4.72
CA PRO A 261 -4.75 24.57 -6.11
C PRO A 261 -4.31 23.13 -6.38
N THR A 262 -3.74 22.45 -5.39
CA THR A 262 -3.21 21.10 -5.48
C THR A 262 -4.06 20.08 -4.75
N VAL A 263 -3.74 18.77 -4.87
CA VAL A 263 -4.41 17.69 -4.13
C VAL A 263 -4.30 17.85 -2.61
N GLN A 264 -3.35 18.64 -2.12
CA GLN A 264 -3.20 18.95 -0.69
C GLN A 264 -4.40 19.71 -0.11
N ARG A 265 -5.35 20.16 -0.94
CA ARG A 265 -6.65 20.68 -0.48
C ARG A 265 -7.49 19.67 0.30
N TYR A 266 -7.15 18.38 0.20
CA TYR A 266 -7.82 17.30 0.93
C TYR A 266 -7.13 16.93 2.26
N GLU A 267 -6.12 17.68 2.66
CA GLU A 267 -5.50 17.59 3.99
C GLU A 267 -6.26 18.53 4.93
N GLU A 268 -7.27 18.01 5.61
CA GLU A 268 -8.28 18.80 6.31
C GLU A 268 -7.75 19.57 7.52
N GLY A 269 -6.68 19.09 8.19
CA GLY A 269 -6.19 19.74 9.42
C GLY A 269 -4.95 19.07 9.98
N SER A 270 -4.86 19.07 11.33
CA SER A 270 -3.70 18.52 12.04
C SER A 270 -3.44 17.07 11.66
N PRO A 271 -2.26 16.74 11.10
CA PRO A 271 -1.94 15.39 10.66
C PRO A 271 -1.58 14.48 11.84
N ASN A 272 -1.44 13.17 11.58
CA ASN A 272 -0.81 12.23 12.51
C ASN A 272 0.71 12.53 12.62
N VAL A 273 1.05 13.43 13.55
CA VAL A 273 2.42 13.94 13.76
C VAL A 273 3.44 12.82 13.95
N LEU A 274 3.17 11.90 14.88
CA LEU A 274 4.08 10.79 15.18
C LEU A 274 4.19 9.81 14.01
N GLY A 275 3.07 9.57 13.31
CA GLY A 275 3.06 8.76 12.11
C GLY A 275 3.90 9.37 10.97
N LEU A 276 3.92 10.70 10.83
CA LEU A 276 4.72 11.39 9.81
C LEU A 276 6.22 11.35 10.11
N VAL A 277 6.60 11.55 11.39
CA VAL A 277 7.99 11.42 11.82
C VAL A 277 8.49 9.98 11.60
N GLY A 278 7.67 8.99 11.97
CA GLY A 278 8.00 7.59 11.72
C GLY A 278 8.04 7.24 10.22
N LEU A 279 7.15 7.81 9.41
CA LEU A 279 7.14 7.61 7.96
C LEU A 279 8.40 8.20 7.31
N GLU A 280 8.82 9.39 7.71
CA GLU A 280 10.06 10.00 7.22
C GLU A 280 11.27 9.10 7.49
N ALA A 281 11.41 8.61 8.73
CA ALA A 281 12.48 7.71 9.10
C ALA A 281 12.44 6.38 8.33
N ALA A 282 11.26 5.80 8.13
CA ALA A 282 11.09 4.58 7.35
C ALA A 282 11.44 4.77 5.87
N LEU A 283 10.95 5.85 5.25
CA LEU A 283 11.26 6.16 3.85
C LEU A 283 12.75 6.47 3.64
N SER A 284 13.42 7.08 4.62
CA SER A 284 14.87 7.29 4.54
C SER A 284 15.63 5.97 4.49
N LEU A 285 15.20 4.94 5.25
CA LEU A 285 15.76 3.59 5.17
C LEU A 285 15.55 2.97 3.78
N LEU A 286 14.33 3.03 3.25
CA LEU A 286 14.04 2.45 1.94
C LEU A 286 14.83 3.13 0.81
N GLU A 287 15.01 4.45 0.87
CA GLU A 287 15.87 5.18 -0.09
C GLU A 287 17.35 4.78 0.04
N GLU A 288 17.84 4.60 1.26
CA GLU A 288 19.22 4.20 1.54
C GLU A 288 19.51 2.80 0.97
N VAL A 289 18.59 1.84 1.16
CA VAL A 289 18.71 0.48 0.59
C VAL A 289 18.51 0.50 -0.93
N GLY A 290 17.61 1.32 -1.42
CA GLY A 290 17.22 1.44 -2.82
C GLY A 290 16.14 0.44 -3.23
N ILE A 291 15.08 0.94 -3.88
CA ILE A 291 13.89 0.14 -4.21
C ILE A 291 14.20 -1.05 -5.13
N ASP A 292 15.16 -0.90 -6.05
CA ASP A 292 15.56 -1.99 -6.95
C ASP A 292 16.26 -3.13 -6.19
N ALA A 293 17.09 -2.81 -5.20
CA ALA A 293 17.74 -3.80 -4.36
C ALA A 293 16.70 -4.51 -3.47
N ILE A 294 15.77 -3.76 -2.88
CA ILE A 294 14.63 -4.28 -2.12
C ILE A 294 13.82 -5.24 -2.98
N SER A 295 13.43 -4.81 -4.18
CA SER A 295 12.59 -5.60 -5.09
C SER A 295 13.26 -6.92 -5.49
N ARG A 296 14.53 -6.86 -5.87
CA ARG A 296 15.29 -8.10 -6.20
C ARG A 296 15.29 -9.09 -5.04
N GLN A 297 15.55 -8.61 -3.81
CA GLN A 297 15.62 -9.46 -2.64
C GLN A 297 14.24 -10.02 -2.26
N VAL A 298 13.19 -9.19 -2.27
CA VAL A 298 11.82 -9.59 -1.97
C VAL A 298 11.32 -10.65 -2.97
N LEU A 299 11.57 -10.45 -4.27
CA LEU A 299 11.19 -11.42 -5.30
C LEU A 299 12.03 -12.70 -5.23
N ALA A 300 13.32 -12.62 -4.88
CA ALA A 300 14.15 -13.79 -4.66
C ALA A 300 13.64 -14.62 -3.46
N LEU A 301 13.37 -13.99 -2.32
CA LEU A 301 12.86 -14.66 -1.12
C LEU A 301 11.46 -15.26 -1.33
N SER A 302 10.56 -14.53 -2.00
CA SER A 302 9.23 -15.06 -2.31
C SER A 302 9.28 -16.23 -3.30
N GLY A 303 10.19 -16.19 -4.29
CA GLY A 303 10.44 -17.30 -5.21
C GLY A 303 10.97 -18.52 -4.48
N TYR A 304 12.00 -18.34 -3.65
CA TYR A 304 12.59 -19.40 -2.83
C TYR A 304 11.56 -20.05 -1.89
N ALA A 305 10.73 -19.24 -1.22
CA ALA A 305 9.66 -19.74 -0.38
C ALA A 305 8.66 -20.61 -1.17
N ALA A 306 8.28 -20.16 -2.37
CA ALA A 306 7.37 -20.91 -3.23
C ALA A 306 7.96 -22.27 -3.69
N GLU A 307 9.24 -22.32 -4.04
CA GLU A 307 9.96 -23.56 -4.41
C GLU A 307 10.04 -24.54 -3.24
N LYS A 308 10.37 -24.06 -2.03
CA LYS A 308 10.43 -24.89 -0.83
C LYS A 308 9.08 -25.44 -0.42
N LEU A 309 8.01 -24.65 -0.54
CA LEU A 309 6.64 -25.07 -0.29
C LEU A 309 6.17 -26.15 -1.27
N ASP A 310 6.45 -25.99 -2.57
CA ASP A 310 6.18 -27.02 -3.58
C ASP A 310 6.93 -28.33 -3.25
N ALA A 311 8.23 -28.24 -2.94
CA ALA A 311 9.06 -29.40 -2.60
C ALA A 311 8.53 -30.13 -1.33
N LYS A 312 7.93 -29.40 -0.37
CA LYS A 312 7.28 -30.00 0.80
C LYS A 312 5.88 -30.55 0.53
N GLY A 313 5.36 -30.39 -0.71
CA GLY A 313 4.05 -30.94 -1.12
C GLY A 313 2.85 -30.02 -0.90
N TYR A 314 3.09 -28.74 -0.52
CA TYR A 314 2.04 -27.74 -0.44
C TYR A 314 1.61 -27.26 -1.82
N GLU A 315 0.35 -26.86 -1.96
CA GLU A 315 -0.16 -26.25 -3.17
C GLU A 315 0.09 -24.73 -3.13
N VAL A 316 1.06 -24.25 -3.90
CA VAL A 316 1.31 -22.79 -4.05
C VAL A 316 0.27 -22.21 -4.99
N ARG A 317 -0.43 -21.15 -4.51
CA ARG A 317 -1.53 -20.49 -5.20
C ARG A 317 -1.14 -19.17 -5.85
N SER A 318 -0.02 -18.59 -5.43
CA SER A 318 0.52 -17.36 -6.05
C SER A 318 1.00 -17.62 -7.46
N PRO A 319 0.85 -16.64 -8.38
CA PRO A 319 1.39 -16.73 -9.73
C PRO A 319 2.91 -17.00 -9.74
N ARG A 320 3.37 -17.77 -10.72
CA ARG A 320 4.79 -18.15 -10.86
C ARG A 320 5.54 -17.33 -11.92
N ALA A 321 4.82 -16.71 -12.85
CA ALA A 321 5.41 -15.89 -13.88
C ALA A 321 6.02 -14.60 -13.28
N ASP A 322 7.23 -14.25 -13.65
CA ASP A 322 8.00 -13.14 -13.05
C ASP A 322 7.26 -11.79 -13.11
N TYR A 323 6.55 -11.53 -14.21
CA TYR A 323 5.79 -10.29 -14.39
C TYR A 323 4.49 -10.25 -13.55
N GLN A 324 4.05 -11.39 -12.99
CA GLN A 324 2.85 -11.51 -12.15
C GLN A 324 3.16 -11.72 -10.67
N ARG A 325 4.44 -11.99 -10.33
CA ARG A 325 4.85 -12.21 -8.93
C ARG A 325 5.01 -10.90 -8.16
N ALA A 326 4.82 -11.00 -6.86
CA ALA A 326 5.09 -9.95 -5.89
C ALA A 326 5.79 -10.54 -4.65
N GLY A 327 5.87 -9.76 -3.57
CA GLY A 327 6.46 -10.22 -2.30
C GLY A 327 5.59 -11.20 -1.51
N LEU A 328 4.39 -11.54 -1.98
CA LEU A 328 3.46 -12.44 -1.31
C LEU A 328 3.53 -13.83 -1.91
N VAL A 329 3.56 -14.86 -1.04
CA VAL A 329 3.41 -16.27 -1.43
C VAL A 329 2.22 -16.83 -0.67
N THR A 330 1.19 -17.26 -1.40
CA THR A 330 0.00 -17.90 -0.84
C THR A 330 0.00 -19.38 -1.18
N PHE A 331 -0.37 -20.20 -0.21
CA PHE A 331 -0.30 -21.64 -0.31
C PHE A 331 -1.33 -22.31 0.61
N ARG A 332 -1.55 -23.60 0.42
CA ARG A 332 -2.38 -24.40 1.32
C ARG A 332 -1.87 -25.84 1.43
N HIS A 333 -2.15 -26.45 2.54
CA HIS A 333 -1.99 -27.90 2.68
C HIS A 333 -3.12 -28.61 1.91
N ARG A 334 -2.84 -29.79 1.37
CA ARG A 334 -3.83 -30.52 0.54
C ARG A 334 -5.02 -31.05 1.32
N SER A 335 -4.84 -31.36 2.61
CA SER A 335 -5.85 -31.98 3.46
C SER A 335 -6.09 -31.29 4.80
N LEU A 336 -5.08 -30.60 5.35
CA LEU A 336 -5.21 -29.94 6.67
C LEU A 336 -5.87 -28.56 6.55
N PRO A 337 -6.72 -28.18 7.51
CA PRO A 337 -7.28 -26.83 7.57
C PRO A 337 -6.17 -25.78 7.79
N ASN A 338 -6.25 -24.66 7.08
CA ASN A 338 -5.28 -23.57 7.20
C ASN A 338 -5.10 -23.06 8.65
N ALA A 339 -6.17 -23.03 9.45
CA ALA A 339 -6.11 -22.61 10.85
C ALA A 339 -5.21 -23.54 11.70
N SER A 340 -5.25 -24.85 11.44
CA SER A 340 -4.40 -25.83 12.13
C SER A 340 -2.94 -25.65 11.72
N VAL A 341 -2.67 -25.45 10.43
CA VAL A 341 -1.32 -25.21 9.91
C VAL A 341 -0.76 -23.88 10.44
N LEU A 342 -1.58 -22.83 10.49
CA LEU A 342 -1.16 -21.54 11.07
C LEU A 342 -0.77 -21.68 12.55
N LYS A 343 -1.54 -22.42 13.33
CA LYS A 343 -1.25 -22.70 14.73
C LYS A 343 0.12 -23.41 14.91
N THR A 344 0.45 -24.37 14.06
CA THR A 344 1.77 -25.03 14.07
C THR A 344 2.91 -24.04 13.80
N LEU A 345 2.69 -23.10 12.87
CA LEU A 345 3.67 -22.03 12.61
C LEU A 345 3.84 -21.11 13.82
N GLU A 346 2.74 -20.70 14.47
CA GLU A 346 2.75 -19.86 15.68
C GLU A 346 3.50 -20.56 16.85
N GLU A 347 3.28 -21.86 17.05
CA GLU A 347 4.00 -22.67 18.04
C GLU A 347 5.51 -22.76 17.76
N ALA A 348 5.92 -22.63 16.49
CA ALA A 348 7.32 -22.57 16.07
C ALA A 348 7.89 -21.13 16.02
N ASN A 349 7.17 -20.13 16.55
CA ASN A 349 7.52 -18.70 16.45
C ASN A 349 7.68 -18.20 14.99
N VAL A 350 6.87 -18.69 14.07
CA VAL A 350 6.80 -18.23 12.69
C VAL A 350 5.51 -17.44 12.49
N VAL A 351 5.64 -16.18 12.06
CA VAL A 351 4.50 -15.28 11.85
C VAL A 351 4.13 -15.26 10.39
N GLY A 352 3.07 -15.97 10.03
CA GLY A 352 2.39 -15.91 8.75
C GLY A 352 0.96 -15.36 8.89
N ALA A 353 0.12 -15.59 7.89
CA ALA A 353 -1.29 -15.21 7.95
C ALA A 353 -2.18 -16.18 7.15
N VAL A 354 -3.49 -16.18 7.41
CA VAL A 354 -4.50 -16.76 6.52
C VAL A 354 -5.26 -15.60 5.87
N ARG A 355 -5.27 -15.54 4.54
CA ARG A 355 -5.99 -14.53 3.76
C ARG A 355 -6.52 -15.13 2.46
N GLY A 356 -7.74 -14.74 2.06
CA GLY A 356 -8.37 -15.26 0.84
C GLY A 356 -8.47 -16.78 0.82
N GLY A 357 -8.68 -17.43 1.97
CA GLY A 357 -8.76 -18.88 2.09
C GLY A 357 -7.42 -19.63 1.96
N ASN A 358 -6.27 -18.93 1.97
CA ASN A 358 -4.94 -19.53 1.86
C ASN A 358 -4.03 -19.07 3.00
N LEU A 359 -3.03 -19.87 3.35
CA LEU A 359 -1.88 -19.43 4.12
C LEU A 359 -1.06 -18.43 3.28
N ARG A 360 -0.38 -17.49 3.94
CA ARG A 360 0.39 -16.47 3.25
C ARG A 360 1.68 -16.15 3.99
N PHE A 361 2.78 -16.22 3.26
CA PHE A 361 4.06 -15.64 3.63
C PHE A 361 4.31 -14.37 2.82
N SER A 362 4.94 -13.40 3.43
CA SER A 362 5.34 -12.15 2.80
C SER A 362 6.64 -11.64 3.42
N PRO A 363 7.80 -12.20 2.98
CA PRO A 363 9.11 -11.76 3.43
C PRO A 363 9.45 -10.36 2.90
N HIS A 364 10.27 -9.61 3.64
CA HIS A 364 10.83 -8.34 3.20
C HIS A 364 12.35 -8.46 2.96
N PHE A 365 12.97 -7.41 2.46
CA PHE A 365 14.37 -7.41 2.03
C PHE A 365 15.37 -7.86 3.10
N TYR A 366 15.07 -7.70 4.38
CA TYR A 366 15.95 -8.07 5.48
C TYR A 366 15.80 -9.52 5.95
N ASN A 367 14.77 -10.24 5.49
CA ASN A 367 14.64 -11.66 5.79
C ASN A 367 15.71 -12.48 5.08
N THR A 368 15.93 -13.71 5.55
CA THR A 368 16.93 -14.61 5.02
C THR A 368 16.33 -15.93 4.52
N THR A 369 17.08 -16.66 3.71
CA THR A 369 16.71 -18.00 3.24
C THR A 369 16.59 -18.99 4.38
N GLU A 370 17.44 -18.87 5.40
CA GLU A 370 17.40 -19.71 6.61
C GLU A 370 16.11 -19.51 7.42
N GLU A 371 15.56 -18.28 7.42
CA GLU A 371 14.24 -18.02 8.04
C GLU A 371 13.11 -18.70 7.25
N ILE A 372 13.20 -18.71 5.93
CA ILE A 372 12.24 -19.41 5.08
C ILE A 372 12.35 -20.91 5.27
N ASP A 373 13.58 -21.47 5.32
CA ASP A 373 13.81 -22.89 5.61
C ASP A 373 13.19 -23.28 6.96
N ARG A 374 13.46 -22.51 8.02
CA ARG A 374 12.86 -22.74 9.35
C ARG A 374 11.32 -22.68 9.31
N ALA A 375 10.76 -21.73 8.57
CA ALA A 375 9.31 -21.60 8.42
C ALA A 375 8.70 -22.80 7.67
N VAL A 376 9.34 -23.26 6.61
CA VAL A 376 8.87 -24.41 5.84
C VAL A 376 9.09 -25.71 6.60
N ASP A 377 10.22 -25.88 7.33
CA ASP A 377 10.47 -27.06 8.18
C ASP A 377 9.44 -27.21 9.28
N ALA A 378 8.96 -26.11 9.86
CA ALA A 378 7.91 -26.10 10.88
C ALA A 378 6.53 -26.51 10.37
N LEU A 379 6.28 -26.46 9.07
CA LEU A 379 5.00 -26.85 8.47
C LEU A 379 4.78 -28.38 8.61
N PRO A 380 3.55 -28.86 8.91
CA PRO A 380 3.23 -30.28 8.91
C PRO A 380 3.45 -30.90 7.51
N GLY A 381 3.76 -32.21 7.50
CA GLY A 381 3.96 -33.02 6.28
C GLY A 381 2.66 -33.44 5.63
#